data_4957c70185d323d01556e1a3b3c8541c
#
_entry.id   4957c70185d323d01556e1a3b3c8541c
#
_cell.length_a   1.000
_cell.length_b   1.000
_cell.length_c   1.000
_cell.angle_alpha   90.00
_cell.angle_beta   90.00
_cell.angle_gamma   90.00
#
_symmetry.space_group_name_H-M   'P 1'
#
loop_
_entity.id
_entity.type
_entity.pdbx_description
1 polymer ?
#
loop_
_entity_poly.entity_id
_entity_poly.type
_entity_poly.pdbx_seq_one_letter_code
_entity_poly.pdbx_strand_id
1 'polypeptide(L)'
;MPACRAQVVALVSGNGGVGRSTLATALGSGLQRLGRAVTVLELDPQNALHLHFGLPHDTPGIGRASLCKQPWGPIAQPGFCGCRVVVFGETDLQQQEDLQRWLKQDPQWLAQHLSRLGLSEQATVIIDTPAGNNVYLHQALHVADRVVVVALADAASLGALEQMQRLLAPYLARPSAPRCHVFVNQLDEGSAFSLDMLDVFKQRLGEDGLEVIHRDPQISEALAFGEDPLDNEAVSLACDDIHGLCQLLDSPPNAP
;
A
#
# COMPACT_ATOMS: atom_id res chain seq x y z
N MET A 1 10.09 -26.14 -5.74
CA MET A 1 10.18 -25.04 -4.76
C MET A 1 9.71 -23.80 -5.48
N PRO A 2 8.77 -22.97 -4.95
CA PRO A 2 8.51 -21.69 -5.54
C PRO A 2 9.82 -20.92 -5.58
N ALA A 3 10.12 -20.29 -6.72
CA ALA A 3 11.27 -19.40 -6.83
C ALA A 3 11.13 -18.34 -5.71
N CYS A 4 12.15 -18.23 -4.85
CA CYS A 4 12.21 -17.20 -3.84
C CYS A 4 12.14 -15.85 -4.56
N ARG A 5 11.14 -15.04 -4.26
CA ARG A 5 10.87 -13.75 -4.91
C ARG A 5 10.66 -12.70 -3.83
N ALA A 6 10.83 -11.43 -4.20
CA ALA A 6 10.52 -10.30 -3.32
C ALA A 6 9.12 -10.45 -2.71
N GLN A 7 8.98 -10.10 -1.42
CA GLN A 7 7.68 -10.05 -0.75
C GLN A 7 6.82 -8.91 -1.33
N VAL A 8 5.56 -9.16 -1.60
CA VAL A 8 4.63 -8.17 -2.12
C VAL A 8 3.54 -7.88 -1.09
N VAL A 9 3.44 -6.62 -0.67
CA VAL A 9 2.43 -6.09 0.26
C VAL A 9 1.49 -5.17 -0.52
N ALA A 10 0.23 -5.54 -0.65
CA ALA A 10 -0.78 -4.71 -1.31
C ALA A 10 -1.61 -3.94 -0.27
N LEU A 11 -1.59 -2.60 -0.34
CA LEU A 11 -2.45 -1.74 0.45
C LEU A 11 -3.76 -1.52 -0.31
N VAL A 12 -4.88 -1.87 0.31
CA VAL A 12 -6.20 -1.84 -0.31
C VAL A 12 -7.22 -1.15 0.61
N SER A 13 -8.28 -0.57 0.06
CA SER A 13 -9.39 -0.04 0.86
C SER A 13 -10.69 0.01 0.07
N GLY A 14 -11.82 -0.02 0.77
CA GLY A 14 -13.12 0.20 0.16
C GLY A 14 -13.38 1.65 -0.22
N ASN A 15 -12.82 2.60 0.54
CA ASN A 15 -13.05 4.03 0.38
C ASN A 15 -11.75 4.79 0.10
N GLY A 16 -11.86 5.96 -0.57
CA GLY A 16 -10.77 6.93 -0.69
C GLY A 16 -10.55 7.71 0.61
N GLY A 17 -9.39 8.39 0.73
CA GLY A 17 -9.10 9.28 1.86
C GLY A 17 -8.73 8.57 3.19
N VAL A 18 -8.61 7.24 3.20
CA VAL A 18 -8.26 6.48 4.41
C VAL A 18 -6.76 6.49 4.75
N GLY A 19 -5.93 7.15 3.94
CA GLY A 19 -4.48 7.29 4.17
C GLY A 19 -3.62 6.16 3.61
N ARG A 20 -4.07 5.42 2.58
CA ARG A 20 -3.26 4.36 1.93
C ARG A 20 -1.90 4.86 1.45
N SER A 21 -1.89 5.92 0.63
CA SER A 21 -0.65 6.48 0.05
C SER A 21 0.29 7.01 1.13
N THR A 22 -0.26 7.65 2.17
CA THR A 22 0.47 8.05 3.38
C THR A 22 1.13 6.84 4.04
N LEU A 23 0.35 5.78 4.25
CA LEU A 23 0.85 4.55 4.88
C LEU A 23 1.86 3.83 3.98
N ALA A 24 1.66 3.81 2.65
CA ALA A 24 2.62 3.25 1.70
C ALA A 24 3.98 3.95 1.82
N THR A 25 3.98 5.27 1.93
CA THR A 25 5.19 6.09 2.10
C THR A 25 5.87 5.81 3.43
N ALA A 26 5.11 5.83 4.54
CA ALA A 26 5.65 5.60 5.88
C ALA A 26 6.19 4.18 6.06
N LEU A 27 5.47 3.15 5.59
CA LEU A 27 5.94 1.76 5.60
C LEU A 27 7.17 1.58 4.71
N GLY A 28 7.24 2.31 3.58
CA GLY A 28 8.40 2.31 2.69
C GLY A 28 9.67 2.76 3.41
N SER A 29 9.61 3.89 4.11
CA SER A 29 10.69 4.40 4.95
C SER A 29 10.99 3.46 6.12
N GLY A 30 9.97 3.05 6.88
CA GLY A 30 10.14 2.22 8.07
C GLY A 30 10.78 0.86 7.79
N LEU A 31 10.33 0.13 6.77
CA LEU A 31 10.95 -1.14 6.37
C LEU A 31 12.38 -0.96 5.84
N GLN A 32 12.66 0.15 5.14
CA GLN A 32 14.02 0.46 4.71
C GLN A 32 14.95 0.68 5.91
N ARG A 33 14.47 1.35 6.98
CA ARG A 33 15.20 1.55 8.24
C ARG A 33 15.47 0.23 8.97
N LEU A 34 14.63 -0.80 8.78
CA LEU A 34 14.87 -2.17 9.26
C LEU A 34 15.88 -2.96 8.39
N GLY A 35 16.46 -2.33 7.37
CA GLY A 35 17.46 -2.95 6.49
C GLY A 35 16.89 -3.74 5.32
N ARG A 36 15.58 -3.62 5.04
CA ARG A 36 14.97 -4.21 3.84
C ARG A 36 15.20 -3.35 2.62
N ALA A 37 15.49 -3.98 1.48
CA ALA A 37 15.45 -3.28 0.20
C ALA A 37 13.97 -3.09 -0.20
N VAL A 38 13.47 -1.83 -0.18
CA VAL A 38 12.05 -1.54 -0.41
C VAL A 38 11.83 -0.85 -1.76
N THR A 39 10.77 -1.27 -2.44
CA THR A 39 10.21 -0.54 -3.59
C THR A 39 8.75 -0.18 -3.28
N VAL A 40 8.40 1.10 -3.30
CA VAL A 40 7.02 1.59 -3.21
C VAL A 40 6.53 1.81 -4.64
N LEU A 41 5.46 1.10 -5.01
CA LEU A 41 4.88 1.11 -6.35
C LEU A 41 3.45 1.65 -6.30
N GLU A 42 3.15 2.66 -7.09
CA GLU A 42 1.81 3.21 -7.21
C GLU A 42 1.07 2.62 -8.41
N LEU A 43 -0.11 2.08 -8.14
CA LEU A 43 -1.08 1.66 -9.16
C LEU A 43 -2.27 2.61 -9.25
N ASP A 44 -2.34 3.66 -8.39
CA ASP A 44 -3.44 4.62 -8.41
C ASP A 44 -3.21 5.68 -9.50
N PRO A 45 -4.11 5.81 -10.50
CA PRO A 45 -4.03 6.85 -11.52
C PRO A 45 -4.12 8.29 -10.98
N GLN A 46 -4.50 8.47 -9.71
CA GLN A 46 -4.47 9.79 -9.06
C GLN A 46 -3.03 10.30 -8.84
N ASN A 47 -2.03 9.42 -8.94
CA ASN A 47 -0.62 9.76 -8.91
C ASN A 47 -0.22 10.57 -7.65
N ALA A 48 -0.67 10.14 -6.46
CA ALA A 48 -0.45 10.87 -5.21
C ALA A 48 0.97 10.71 -4.64
N LEU A 49 1.65 9.58 -4.93
CA LEU A 49 2.95 9.28 -4.33
C LEU A 49 4.05 10.27 -4.74
N HIS A 50 3.95 10.91 -5.92
CA HIS A 50 4.94 11.92 -6.30
C HIS A 50 4.96 13.07 -5.28
N LEU A 51 3.79 13.51 -4.80
CA LEU A 51 3.68 14.56 -3.77
C LEU A 51 4.27 14.08 -2.44
N HIS A 52 3.92 12.87 -2.01
CA HIS A 52 4.36 12.32 -0.74
C HIS A 52 5.88 12.15 -0.65
N PHE A 53 6.55 11.89 -1.76
CA PHE A 53 8.01 11.76 -1.83
C PHE A 53 8.71 13.03 -2.31
N GLY A 54 8.02 14.17 -2.42
CA GLY A 54 8.58 15.42 -2.91
C GLY A 54 9.14 15.34 -4.35
N LEU A 55 8.59 14.44 -5.18
CA LEU A 55 9.03 14.26 -6.56
C LEU A 55 8.33 15.27 -7.48
N PRO A 56 8.97 15.69 -8.58
CA PRO A 56 8.34 16.54 -9.58
C PRO A 56 7.03 15.93 -10.15
N HIS A 57 6.07 16.77 -10.47
CA HIS A 57 4.77 16.33 -11.01
C HIS A 57 4.90 15.56 -12.33
N ASP A 58 5.86 15.93 -13.16
CA ASP A 58 6.17 15.31 -14.45
C ASP A 58 7.08 14.07 -14.34
N THR A 59 7.30 13.54 -13.12
CA THR A 59 8.07 12.32 -12.90
C THR A 59 7.54 11.19 -13.78
N PRO A 60 8.40 10.53 -14.58
CA PRO A 60 8.00 9.40 -15.42
C PRO A 60 7.41 8.28 -14.57
N GLY A 61 6.27 7.72 -15.00
CA GLY A 61 5.57 6.69 -14.25
C GLY A 61 5.13 5.50 -15.09
N ILE A 62 4.59 4.50 -14.38
CA ILE A 62 4.22 3.21 -14.98
C ILE A 62 3.11 3.32 -16.03
N GLY A 63 2.22 4.32 -15.93
CA GLY A 63 1.10 4.46 -16.85
C GLY A 63 1.58 4.58 -18.31
N ARG A 64 2.38 5.60 -18.59
CA ARG A 64 2.96 5.82 -19.93
C ARG A 64 4.01 4.78 -20.29
N ALA A 65 4.88 4.41 -19.34
CA ALA A 65 5.93 3.41 -19.59
C ALA A 65 5.32 2.08 -20.04
N SER A 66 4.21 1.63 -19.43
CA SER A 66 3.52 0.40 -19.83
C SER A 66 2.97 0.49 -21.23
N LEU A 67 2.24 1.54 -21.57
CA LEU A 67 1.68 1.76 -22.91
C LEU A 67 2.77 1.81 -23.99
N CYS A 68 3.94 2.39 -23.67
CA CYS A 68 5.10 2.43 -24.53
C CYS A 68 5.96 1.16 -24.49
N LYS A 69 5.56 0.13 -23.72
CA LYS A 69 6.31 -1.12 -23.51
C LYS A 69 7.73 -0.90 -22.97
N GLN A 70 7.92 0.16 -22.19
CA GLN A 70 9.19 0.49 -21.55
C GLN A 70 9.32 -0.23 -20.20
N PRO A 71 10.54 -0.60 -19.79
CA PRO A 71 10.79 -1.19 -18.48
C PRO A 71 10.63 -0.15 -17.37
N TRP A 72 10.13 -0.58 -16.20
CA TRP A 72 9.94 0.31 -15.05
C TRP A 72 11.21 0.59 -14.24
N GLY A 73 12.24 -0.26 -14.35
CA GLY A 73 13.48 -0.07 -13.61
C GLY A 73 14.14 1.30 -13.81
N PRO A 74 14.29 1.79 -15.05
CA PRO A 74 14.92 3.09 -15.34
C PRO A 74 14.10 4.31 -14.87
N ILE A 75 12.79 4.17 -14.64
CA ILE A 75 11.93 5.28 -14.18
C ILE A 75 11.78 5.33 -12.66
N ALA A 76 12.32 4.34 -11.93
CA ALA A 76 12.30 4.34 -10.48
C ALA A 76 13.12 5.52 -9.93
N GLN A 77 12.57 6.21 -8.95
CA GLN A 77 13.17 7.35 -8.27
C GLN A 77 13.69 6.96 -6.88
N PRO A 78 14.67 7.65 -6.33
CA PRO A 78 15.02 7.51 -4.93
C PRO A 78 13.91 8.08 -4.04
N GLY A 79 13.57 7.36 -2.98
CA GLY A 79 12.67 7.79 -1.91
C GLY A 79 13.38 7.89 -0.58
N PHE A 80 12.61 8.00 0.50
CA PHE A 80 13.14 8.15 1.86
C PHE A 80 13.98 6.96 2.29
N CYS A 81 15.03 7.22 3.06
CA CYS A 81 15.96 6.22 3.58
C CYS A 81 16.57 5.31 2.52
N GLY A 82 16.53 5.69 1.24
CA GLY A 82 17.06 4.91 0.12
C GLY A 82 16.08 3.88 -0.45
N CYS A 83 14.79 3.92 -0.10
CA CYS A 83 13.80 3.12 -0.79
C CYS A 83 13.67 3.57 -2.26
N ARG A 84 13.16 2.69 -3.11
CA ARG A 84 12.86 3.01 -4.52
C ARG A 84 11.38 3.36 -4.64
N VAL A 85 11.06 4.39 -5.43
CA VAL A 85 9.68 4.81 -5.69
C VAL A 85 9.39 4.71 -7.18
N VAL A 86 8.28 4.08 -7.53
CA VAL A 86 7.79 3.96 -8.89
C VAL A 86 6.37 4.49 -8.91
N VAL A 87 6.21 5.73 -9.34
CA VAL A 87 4.91 6.42 -9.37
C VAL A 87 4.06 5.96 -10.56
N PHE A 88 2.74 6.22 -10.49
CA PHE A 88 1.86 5.98 -11.65
C PHE A 88 2.21 6.91 -12.81
N GLY A 89 2.53 8.16 -12.51
CA GLY A 89 2.85 9.20 -13.47
C GLY A 89 1.62 9.78 -14.17
N GLU A 90 1.81 10.92 -14.82
CA GLU A 90 0.73 11.57 -15.55
C GLU A 90 0.25 10.74 -16.74
N THR A 91 -1.07 10.63 -16.86
CA THR A 91 -1.75 10.00 -17.99
C THR A 91 -3.03 10.77 -18.30
N ASP A 92 -3.37 10.89 -19.57
CA ASP A 92 -4.67 11.40 -19.99
C ASP A 92 -5.76 10.31 -19.90
N LEU A 93 -7.01 10.71 -20.06
CA LEU A 93 -8.15 9.79 -19.95
C LEU A 93 -8.07 8.62 -20.96
N GLN A 94 -7.66 8.89 -22.20
CA GLN A 94 -7.54 7.85 -23.22
C GLN A 94 -6.44 6.83 -22.87
N GLN A 95 -5.31 7.31 -22.36
CA GLN A 95 -4.22 6.45 -21.88
C GLN A 95 -4.67 5.58 -20.71
N GLN A 96 -5.45 6.13 -19.78
CA GLN A 96 -6.00 5.36 -18.66
C GLN A 96 -6.98 4.28 -19.14
N GLU A 97 -7.88 4.60 -20.07
CA GLU A 97 -8.82 3.64 -20.64
C GLU A 97 -8.11 2.51 -21.39
N ASP A 98 -7.10 2.84 -22.20
CA ASP A 98 -6.33 1.86 -22.95
C ASP A 98 -5.54 0.93 -22.03
N LEU A 99 -4.92 1.50 -20.97
CA LEU A 99 -4.22 0.71 -19.96
C LEU A 99 -5.19 -0.21 -19.22
N GLN A 100 -6.33 0.30 -18.73
CA GLN A 100 -7.34 -0.51 -18.04
C GLN A 100 -7.88 -1.65 -18.93
N ARG A 101 -8.09 -1.38 -20.22
CA ARG A 101 -8.52 -2.40 -21.19
C ARG A 101 -7.47 -3.49 -21.34
N TRP A 102 -6.21 -3.13 -21.43
CA TRP A 102 -5.11 -4.08 -21.47
C TRP A 102 -5.03 -4.92 -20.19
N LEU A 103 -5.04 -4.28 -19.02
CA LEU A 103 -4.96 -4.96 -17.72
C LEU A 103 -6.10 -5.99 -17.51
N LYS A 104 -7.30 -5.71 -18.04
CA LYS A 104 -8.42 -6.66 -18.00
C LYS A 104 -8.15 -7.92 -18.84
N GLN A 105 -7.35 -7.83 -19.90
CA GLN A 105 -7.01 -8.92 -20.79
C GLN A 105 -5.76 -9.69 -20.36
N ASP A 106 -4.88 -9.07 -19.56
CA ASP A 106 -3.64 -9.66 -19.09
C ASP A 106 -3.57 -9.68 -17.54
N PRO A 107 -4.07 -10.72 -16.88
CA PRO A 107 -3.99 -10.86 -15.41
C PRO A 107 -2.56 -11.01 -14.89
N GLN A 108 -1.58 -11.29 -15.74
CA GLN A 108 -0.18 -11.46 -15.38
C GLN A 108 0.66 -10.18 -15.61
N TRP A 109 0.04 -9.09 -16.06
CA TRP A 109 0.73 -7.86 -16.40
C TRP A 109 1.64 -7.37 -15.26
N LEU A 110 1.12 -7.25 -14.03
CA LEU A 110 1.90 -6.78 -12.90
C LEU A 110 3.02 -7.77 -12.53
N ALA A 111 2.74 -9.07 -12.50
CA ALA A 111 3.74 -10.11 -12.23
C ALA A 111 4.92 -10.04 -13.21
N GLN A 112 4.64 -9.83 -14.51
CA GLN A 112 5.65 -9.70 -15.54
C GLN A 112 6.52 -8.46 -15.35
N HIS A 113 5.91 -7.33 -14.96
CA HIS A 113 6.67 -6.10 -14.70
C HIS A 113 7.52 -6.21 -13.43
N LEU A 114 6.98 -6.77 -12.34
CA LEU A 114 7.73 -6.99 -11.09
C LEU A 114 8.93 -7.90 -11.31
N SER A 115 8.79 -8.98 -12.10
CA SER A 115 9.90 -9.89 -12.40
C SER A 115 11.07 -9.23 -13.15
N ARG A 116 10.81 -8.11 -13.83
CA ARG A 116 11.81 -7.34 -14.60
C ARG A 116 12.42 -6.16 -13.83
N LEU A 117 11.94 -5.89 -12.59
CA LEU A 117 12.47 -4.81 -11.76
C LEU A 117 13.85 -5.10 -11.15
N GLY A 118 14.35 -6.34 -11.26
CA GLY A 118 15.64 -6.74 -10.67
C GLY A 118 15.63 -6.70 -9.14
N LEU A 119 14.52 -7.09 -8.53
CA LEU A 119 14.36 -7.14 -7.07
C LEU A 119 15.13 -8.32 -6.48
N SER A 120 15.77 -8.11 -5.32
CA SER A 120 16.36 -9.20 -4.56
C SER A 120 15.28 -10.07 -3.91
N GLU A 121 15.63 -11.30 -3.55
CA GLU A 121 14.71 -12.21 -2.83
C GLU A 121 14.31 -11.69 -1.45
N GLN A 122 15.14 -10.83 -0.86
CA GLN A 122 14.88 -10.19 0.44
C GLN A 122 14.20 -8.82 0.31
N ALA A 123 13.89 -8.38 -0.92
CA ALA A 123 13.23 -7.12 -1.13
C ALA A 123 11.74 -7.19 -0.76
N THR A 124 11.19 -6.04 -0.39
CA THR A 124 9.75 -5.85 -0.20
C THR A 124 9.21 -4.85 -1.23
N VAL A 125 8.11 -5.18 -1.87
CA VAL A 125 7.35 -4.27 -2.74
C VAL A 125 6.08 -3.89 -2.01
N ILE A 126 5.90 -2.59 -1.75
CA ILE A 126 4.65 -2.03 -1.23
C ILE A 126 3.87 -1.49 -2.41
N ILE A 127 2.65 -1.95 -2.60
CA ILE A 127 1.79 -1.52 -3.70
C ILE A 127 0.66 -0.65 -3.15
N ASP A 128 0.64 0.61 -3.53
CA ASP A 128 -0.49 1.51 -3.31
C ASP A 128 -1.51 1.34 -4.44
N THR A 129 -2.76 0.98 -4.09
CA THR A 129 -3.83 0.71 -5.07
C THR A 129 -4.92 1.78 -5.02
N PRO A 130 -5.69 1.99 -6.10
CA PRO A 130 -6.89 2.81 -6.05
C PRO A 130 -7.94 2.22 -5.10
N ALA A 131 -8.83 3.08 -4.55
CA ALA A 131 -9.93 2.64 -3.70
C ALA A 131 -10.96 1.80 -4.47
N GLY A 132 -11.62 0.88 -3.75
CA GLY A 132 -12.73 0.09 -4.25
C GLY A 132 -12.35 -0.99 -5.26
N ASN A 133 -13.36 -1.53 -5.95
CA ASN A 133 -13.20 -2.62 -6.90
C ASN A 133 -12.78 -2.10 -8.27
N ASN A 134 -11.55 -2.35 -8.66
CA ASN A 134 -10.99 -1.91 -9.96
C ASN A 134 -9.91 -2.89 -10.46
N VAL A 135 -9.53 -2.75 -11.73
CA VAL A 135 -8.57 -3.66 -12.36
C VAL A 135 -7.17 -3.61 -11.73
N TYR A 136 -6.75 -2.47 -11.23
CA TYR A 136 -5.43 -2.30 -10.56
C TYR A 136 -5.37 -3.08 -9.26
N LEU A 137 -6.46 -3.00 -8.46
CA LEU A 137 -6.61 -3.81 -7.26
C LEU A 137 -6.49 -5.31 -7.57
N HIS A 138 -7.18 -5.78 -8.61
CA HIS A 138 -7.11 -7.19 -9.01
C HIS A 138 -5.69 -7.59 -9.43
N GLN A 139 -4.96 -6.75 -10.16
CA GLN A 139 -3.55 -6.98 -10.51
C GLN A 139 -2.68 -7.12 -9.25
N ALA A 140 -2.84 -6.22 -8.26
CA ALA A 140 -2.11 -6.29 -7.00
C ALA A 140 -2.43 -7.57 -6.22
N LEU A 141 -3.70 -7.93 -6.09
CA LEU A 141 -4.15 -9.14 -5.38
C LEU A 141 -3.66 -10.45 -6.03
N HIS A 142 -3.37 -10.45 -7.34
CA HIS A 142 -2.81 -11.63 -8.01
C HIS A 142 -1.38 -11.94 -7.56
N VAL A 143 -0.61 -10.94 -7.15
CA VAL A 143 0.82 -11.07 -6.83
C VAL A 143 1.12 -10.92 -5.34
N ALA A 144 0.15 -10.44 -4.55
CA ALA A 144 0.33 -10.14 -3.13
C ALA A 144 0.64 -11.40 -2.30
N ASP A 145 1.61 -11.27 -1.40
CA ASP A 145 1.90 -12.19 -0.30
C ASP A 145 1.22 -11.74 0.99
N ARG A 146 1.00 -10.42 1.10
CA ARG A 146 0.23 -9.79 2.18
C ARG A 146 -0.73 -8.76 1.61
N VAL A 147 -1.92 -8.72 2.17
CA VAL A 147 -2.94 -7.71 1.88
C VAL A 147 -3.22 -6.93 3.15
N VAL A 148 -3.08 -5.63 3.08
CA VAL A 148 -3.39 -4.70 4.16
C VAL A 148 -4.64 -3.92 3.78
N VAL A 149 -5.74 -4.20 4.45
CA VAL A 149 -6.98 -3.43 4.30
C VAL A 149 -6.90 -2.21 5.20
N VAL A 150 -6.84 -1.03 4.62
CA VAL A 150 -6.79 0.24 5.35
C VAL A 150 -8.20 0.80 5.50
N ALA A 151 -8.60 1.09 6.74
CA ALA A 151 -9.90 1.64 7.10
C ALA A 151 -9.73 2.79 8.10
N LEU A 152 -10.74 3.64 8.24
CA LEU A 152 -10.85 4.59 9.36
C LEU A 152 -11.79 4.02 10.42
N ALA A 153 -11.69 4.51 11.66
CA ALA A 153 -12.66 4.21 12.73
C ALA A 153 -13.95 5.01 12.50
N ASP A 154 -14.66 4.70 11.39
CA ASP A 154 -15.91 5.38 11.00
C ASP A 154 -16.93 4.42 10.37
N ALA A 155 -18.17 4.92 10.25
CA ALA A 155 -19.29 4.13 9.71
C ALA A 155 -19.12 3.82 8.21
N ALA A 156 -18.46 4.68 7.44
CA ALA A 156 -18.27 4.48 6.00
C ALA A 156 -17.27 3.33 5.75
N SER A 157 -16.17 3.30 6.50
CA SER A 157 -15.17 2.22 6.43
C SER A 157 -15.75 0.89 6.92
N LEU A 158 -16.55 0.90 7.99
CA LEU A 158 -17.24 -0.30 8.48
C LEU A 158 -18.21 -0.85 7.42
N GLY A 159 -18.99 0.03 6.77
CA GLY A 159 -19.89 -0.37 5.67
C GLY A 159 -19.15 -0.96 4.46
N ALA A 160 -17.99 -0.43 4.14
CA ALA A 160 -17.15 -0.92 3.04
C ALA A 160 -16.41 -2.24 3.38
N LEU A 161 -16.23 -2.56 4.66
CA LEU A 161 -15.47 -3.74 5.09
C LEU A 161 -16.06 -5.05 4.57
N GLU A 162 -17.40 -5.22 4.64
CA GLU A 162 -18.06 -6.43 4.12
C GLU A 162 -17.88 -6.59 2.60
N GLN A 163 -17.96 -5.49 1.87
CA GLN A 163 -17.75 -5.51 0.44
C GLN A 163 -16.30 -5.90 0.12
N MET A 164 -15.35 -5.36 0.89
CA MET A 164 -13.94 -5.70 0.75
C MET A 164 -13.68 -7.17 1.09
N GLN A 165 -14.25 -7.70 2.17
CA GLN A 165 -14.14 -9.10 2.54
C GLN A 165 -14.65 -10.03 1.42
N ARG A 166 -15.83 -9.71 0.83
CA ARG A 166 -16.37 -10.47 -0.31
C ARG A 166 -15.46 -10.41 -1.54
N LEU A 167 -14.86 -9.26 -1.82
CA LEU A 167 -13.93 -9.06 -2.91
C LEU A 167 -12.63 -9.85 -2.71
N LEU A 168 -12.10 -9.90 -1.49
CA LEU A 168 -10.87 -10.60 -1.14
C LEU A 168 -11.06 -12.12 -1.05
N ALA A 169 -12.26 -12.61 -0.74
CA ALA A 169 -12.52 -14.03 -0.49
C ALA A 169 -11.95 -14.99 -1.56
N PRO A 170 -12.09 -14.75 -2.88
CA PRO A 170 -11.51 -15.63 -3.91
C PRO A 170 -9.97 -15.69 -3.86
N TYR A 171 -9.32 -14.62 -3.41
CA TYR A 171 -7.86 -14.54 -3.30
C TYR A 171 -7.35 -15.22 -2.03
N LEU A 172 -8.09 -15.10 -0.93
CA LEU A 172 -7.77 -15.73 0.36
C LEU A 172 -8.07 -17.24 0.36
N ALA A 173 -8.85 -17.75 -0.57
CA ALA A 173 -9.14 -19.19 -0.72
C ALA A 173 -8.12 -19.95 -1.56
N ARG A 174 -7.06 -19.31 -2.06
CA ARG A 174 -6.03 -19.95 -2.90
C ARG A 174 -5.08 -20.82 -2.06
N PRO A 175 -4.44 -21.85 -2.64
CA PRO A 175 -3.40 -22.63 -1.96
C PRO A 175 -2.22 -21.77 -1.46
N SER A 176 -1.89 -20.70 -2.19
CA SER A 176 -0.91 -19.68 -1.82
C SER A 176 -1.63 -18.38 -1.44
N ALA A 177 -2.56 -18.45 -0.48
CA ALA A 177 -3.32 -17.30 -0.03
C ALA A 177 -2.40 -16.23 0.60
N PRO A 178 -2.61 -14.94 0.29
CA PRO A 178 -1.94 -13.87 1.02
C PRO A 178 -2.44 -13.82 2.47
N ARG A 179 -1.58 -13.40 3.39
CA ARG A 179 -2.04 -13.01 4.73
C ARG A 179 -2.78 -11.69 4.64
N CYS A 180 -3.94 -11.61 5.29
CA CYS A 180 -4.77 -10.40 5.30
C CYS A 180 -4.75 -9.77 6.69
N HIS A 181 -4.40 -8.48 6.73
CA HIS A 181 -4.43 -7.65 7.94
C HIS A 181 -5.39 -6.49 7.73
N VAL A 182 -6.05 -6.05 8.79
CA VAL A 182 -6.87 -4.84 8.77
C VAL A 182 -6.20 -3.79 9.64
N PHE A 183 -5.91 -2.63 9.05
CA PHE A 183 -5.32 -1.49 9.74
C PHE A 183 -6.37 -0.39 9.88
N VAL A 184 -6.78 -0.10 11.13
CA VAL A 184 -7.59 1.07 11.46
C VAL A 184 -6.67 2.25 11.62
N ASN A 185 -6.66 3.11 10.61
CA ASN A 185 -5.78 4.26 10.49
C ASN A 185 -6.41 5.53 11.06
N GLN A 186 -5.58 6.45 11.52
CA GLN A 186 -5.97 7.75 12.04
C GLN A 186 -6.95 7.66 13.23
N LEU A 187 -6.75 6.70 14.13
CA LEU A 187 -7.54 6.61 15.35
C LEU A 187 -7.38 7.90 16.16
N ASP A 188 -8.51 8.55 16.47
CA ASP A 188 -8.56 9.72 17.33
C ASP A 188 -9.07 9.31 18.73
N GLU A 189 -8.17 9.13 19.69
CA GLU A 189 -8.51 8.79 21.07
C GLU A 189 -9.30 9.90 21.79
N GLY A 190 -9.23 11.14 21.32
CA GLY A 190 -10.04 12.25 21.83
C GLY A 190 -11.50 12.21 21.40
N SER A 191 -11.85 11.35 20.44
CA SER A 191 -13.19 11.17 19.90
C SER A 191 -13.85 9.91 20.44
N ALA A 192 -14.87 10.06 21.30
CA ALA A 192 -15.66 8.92 21.80
C ALA A 192 -16.23 8.09 20.63
N PHE A 193 -16.70 8.73 19.56
CA PHE A 193 -17.20 8.03 18.37
C PHE A 193 -16.10 7.18 17.68
N SER A 194 -14.87 7.68 17.61
CA SER A 194 -13.74 6.93 17.02
C SER A 194 -13.43 5.66 17.84
N LEU A 195 -13.48 5.77 19.18
CA LEU A 195 -13.27 4.64 20.09
C LEU A 195 -14.42 3.62 19.99
N ASP A 196 -15.68 4.09 20.01
CA ASP A 196 -16.86 3.22 19.85
C ASP A 196 -16.79 2.45 18.52
N MET A 197 -16.38 3.12 17.44
CA MET A 197 -16.21 2.48 16.14
C MET A 197 -15.07 1.46 16.13
N LEU A 198 -13.95 1.74 16.80
CA LEU A 198 -12.86 0.76 16.96
C LEU A 198 -13.35 -0.51 17.66
N ASP A 199 -14.16 -0.37 18.72
CA ASP A 199 -14.74 -1.51 19.43
C ASP A 199 -15.67 -2.33 18.53
N VAL A 200 -16.45 -1.68 17.66
CA VAL A 200 -17.27 -2.37 16.65
C VAL A 200 -16.39 -3.16 15.66
N PHE A 201 -15.28 -2.58 15.21
CA PHE A 201 -14.31 -3.29 14.35
C PHE A 201 -13.71 -4.51 15.06
N LYS A 202 -13.29 -4.38 16.34
CA LYS A 202 -12.75 -5.48 17.16
C LYS A 202 -13.77 -6.60 17.34
N GLN A 203 -15.02 -6.26 17.66
CA GLN A 203 -16.11 -7.25 17.80
C GLN A 203 -16.35 -8.03 16.51
N ARG A 204 -16.17 -7.40 15.35
CA ARG A 204 -16.44 -8.00 14.05
C ARG A 204 -15.29 -8.83 13.49
N LEU A 205 -14.06 -8.43 13.76
CA LEU A 205 -12.84 -9.03 13.18
C LEU A 205 -12.08 -9.93 14.16
N GLY A 206 -12.35 -9.81 15.45
CA GLY A 206 -11.52 -10.34 16.52
C GLY A 206 -10.35 -9.40 16.85
N GLU A 207 -9.86 -9.45 18.07
CA GLU A 207 -8.77 -8.58 18.54
C GLU A 207 -7.44 -8.85 17.80
N ASP A 208 -7.15 -10.11 17.47
CA ASP A 208 -5.91 -10.52 16.83
C ASP A 208 -5.85 -10.21 15.32
N GLY A 209 -6.95 -9.75 14.72
CA GLY A 209 -7.05 -9.50 13.28
C GLY A 209 -6.94 -8.02 12.88
N LEU A 210 -6.68 -7.13 13.84
CA LEU A 210 -6.78 -5.69 13.67
C LEU A 210 -5.58 -4.98 14.29
N GLU A 211 -4.95 -4.11 13.51
CA GLU A 211 -3.90 -3.21 13.95
C GLU A 211 -4.42 -1.76 13.94
N VAL A 212 -3.88 -0.93 14.81
CA VAL A 212 -4.29 0.47 14.96
C VAL A 212 -3.13 1.39 14.65
N ILE A 213 -3.42 2.49 13.97
CA ILE A 213 -2.49 3.61 13.77
C ILE A 213 -3.18 4.87 14.30
N HIS A 214 -2.60 5.49 15.30
CA HIS A 214 -3.11 6.71 15.86
C HIS A 214 -3.02 7.89 14.90
N ARG A 215 -3.91 8.84 15.06
CA ARG A 215 -3.90 10.08 14.30
C ARG A 215 -2.75 10.97 14.76
N ASP A 216 -1.89 11.35 13.82
CA ASP A 216 -0.84 12.34 14.04
C ASP A 216 -0.81 13.35 12.89
N PRO A 217 -1.13 14.63 13.14
CA PRO A 217 -1.06 15.68 12.13
C PRO A 217 0.36 15.86 11.55
N GLN A 218 1.42 15.56 12.30
CA GLN A 218 2.79 15.74 11.85
C GLN A 218 3.16 14.81 10.70
N ILE A 219 2.57 13.60 10.64
CA ILE A 219 2.72 12.69 9.49
C ILE A 219 2.18 13.35 8.22
N SER A 220 0.99 13.96 8.30
CA SER A 220 0.39 14.64 7.16
C SER A 220 1.15 15.90 6.76
N GLU A 221 1.68 16.62 7.75
CA GLU A 221 2.50 17.82 7.55
C GLU A 221 3.82 17.48 6.86
N ALA A 222 4.57 16.49 7.35
CA ALA A 222 5.79 16.03 6.72
C ALA A 222 5.58 15.68 5.23
N LEU A 223 4.54 14.91 4.93
CA LEU A 223 4.21 14.53 3.55
C LEU A 223 3.80 15.72 2.67
N ALA A 224 3.15 16.74 3.25
CA ALA A 224 2.81 17.97 2.51
C ALA A 224 4.06 18.76 2.08
N PHE A 225 5.15 18.62 2.83
CA PHE A 225 6.45 19.22 2.50
C PHE A 225 7.41 18.25 1.76
N GLY A 226 6.98 17.03 1.45
CA GLY A 226 7.82 16.02 0.80
C GLY A 226 8.94 15.53 1.71
N GLU A 227 8.70 15.50 3.02
CA GLU A 227 9.61 15.05 4.05
C GLU A 227 9.26 13.64 4.54
N ASP A 228 10.25 12.92 5.10
CA ASP A 228 10.02 11.57 5.64
C ASP A 228 9.12 11.65 6.88
N PRO A 229 7.93 11.02 6.87
CA PRO A 229 7.00 11.09 7.99
C PRO A 229 7.53 10.40 9.27
N LEU A 230 8.58 9.59 9.16
CA LEU A 230 9.22 8.92 10.29
C LEU A 230 10.52 9.60 10.75
N ASP A 231 10.90 10.73 10.15
CA ASP A 231 12.10 11.48 10.53
C ASP A 231 11.81 12.57 11.58
N ASN A 232 10.88 12.28 12.47
CA ASN A 232 10.45 13.22 13.50
C ASN A 232 11.17 12.93 14.80
N GLU A 233 11.80 13.97 15.41
CA GLU A 233 12.45 13.86 16.72
C GLU A 233 11.44 13.75 17.88
N ALA A 234 10.16 14.06 17.64
CA ALA A 234 9.11 13.97 18.64
C ALA A 234 8.62 12.53 18.81
N VAL A 235 8.43 12.12 20.05
CA VAL A 235 7.76 10.84 20.36
C VAL A 235 6.33 10.90 19.86
N SER A 236 5.99 10.04 18.89
CA SER A 236 4.68 9.98 18.27
C SER A 236 4.13 8.55 18.37
N LEU A 237 2.90 8.40 18.91
CA LEU A 237 2.23 7.11 18.95
C LEU A 237 2.07 6.54 17.53
N ALA A 238 1.75 7.37 16.56
CA ALA A 238 1.60 6.92 15.17
C ALA A 238 2.92 6.42 14.58
N CYS A 239 4.06 7.03 14.91
CA CYS A 239 5.37 6.52 14.49
C CYS A 239 5.69 5.17 15.14
N ASP A 240 5.39 5.00 16.43
CA ASP A 240 5.57 3.74 17.14
C ASP A 240 4.66 2.64 16.55
N ASP A 241 3.39 2.95 16.26
CA ASP A 241 2.45 2.05 15.57
C ASP A 241 3.02 1.61 14.22
N ILE A 242 3.46 2.56 13.38
CA ILE A 242 4.03 2.27 12.06
C ILE A 242 5.29 1.40 12.18
N HIS A 243 6.15 1.64 13.17
CA HIS A 243 7.30 0.77 13.43
C HIS A 243 6.88 -0.65 13.82
N GLY A 244 5.84 -0.80 14.67
CA GLY A 244 5.25 -2.10 15.01
C GLY A 244 4.71 -2.83 13.75
N LEU A 245 4.02 -2.10 12.88
CA LEU A 245 3.53 -2.63 11.60
C LEU A 245 4.66 -3.04 10.66
N CYS A 246 5.75 -2.27 10.60
CA CYS A 246 6.93 -2.67 9.83
C CYS A 246 7.51 -3.99 10.34
N GLN A 247 7.60 -4.20 11.66
CA GLN A 247 8.04 -5.46 12.26
C GLN A 247 7.09 -6.62 11.93
N LEU A 248 5.77 -6.38 11.99
CA LEU A 248 4.75 -7.35 11.60
C LEU A 248 4.92 -7.76 10.13
N LEU A 249 5.12 -6.80 9.23
CA LEU A 249 5.28 -7.04 7.80
C LEU A 249 6.65 -7.64 7.46
N ASP A 250 7.69 -7.40 8.27
CA ASP A 250 9.03 -7.97 8.11
C ASP A 250 9.10 -9.45 8.51
N SER A 251 8.18 -9.92 9.36
CA SER A 251 8.16 -11.31 9.80
C SER A 251 7.97 -12.28 8.62
N PRO A 252 8.65 -13.44 8.61
CA PRO A 252 8.52 -14.39 7.50
C PRO A 252 7.07 -14.86 7.34
N PRO A 253 6.61 -15.15 6.12
CA PRO A 253 5.23 -15.53 5.84
C PRO A 253 4.74 -16.80 6.55
N ASN A 254 5.63 -17.56 7.16
CA ASN A 254 5.36 -18.82 7.86
C ASN A 254 5.71 -18.81 9.36
N ALA A 255 5.92 -17.67 9.99
CA ALA A 255 5.98 -17.61 11.44
C ALA A 255 4.58 -17.89 12.04
N PRO A 256 4.46 -18.79 13.05
CA PRO A 256 3.18 -19.15 13.67
C PRO A 256 2.53 -17.95 14.37
#